data_466075082e467b819d7fadb9784a11fa
#
_entry.id   466075082e467b819d7fadb9784a11fa
#
_cell.length_a   1.000
_cell.length_b   1.000
_cell.length_c   1.000
_cell.angle_alpha   90.00
_cell.angle_beta   90.00
_cell.angle_gamma   90.00
#
_symmetry.space_group_name_H-M   'P 1'
#
loop_
_entity.id
_entity.type
_entity.pdbx_description
1 polymer ?
#
loop_
_entity_poly.entity_id
_entity_poly.type
_entity_poly.pdbx_seq_one_letter_code
_entity_poly.pdbx_strand_id
1 'polypeptide(L)'
;VRRAYFAWAGLFAALTVPLIAAATSPLLAWRDPVYIIAGFAGIISMGFLLLQPLLAGRDLPGLSPMASRRLHRLIGLSLVAAILIHVGGLWVTSPPDVVDALLFVSPTPFSAWGVVAMWAAFGAALLGIFRHRLNLRFRVWRLGHTALASVTILGSVVHAMLIEGTMEVMTKTALCALVVLAGAATLAKLRVWDIRRRN
;
A
#
# COMPACT_ATOMS: atom_id res chain seq x y z
N VAL A 1 5.54 -24.48 -15.12
CA VAL A 1 6.74 -23.64 -15.16
C VAL A 1 6.45 -22.31 -15.86
N ARG A 2 5.94 -22.28 -17.11
CA ARG A 2 5.68 -21.05 -17.89
C ARG A 2 4.78 -20.03 -17.17
N ARG A 3 3.66 -20.46 -16.56
CA ARG A 3 2.73 -19.56 -15.84
C ARG A 3 3.40 -18.87 -14.63
N ALA A 4 4.26 -19.57 -13.90
CA ALA A 4 4.99 -19.01 -12.79
C ALA A 4 5.98 -17.93 -13.26
N TYR A 5 6.70 -18.19 -14.35
CA TYR A 5 7.61 -17.22 -14.94
C TYR A 5 6.89 -15.92 -15.35
N PHE A 6 5.77 -16.00 -16.05
CA PHE A 6 5.00 -14.82 -16.45
C PHE A 6 4.43 -14.05 -15.24
N ALA A 7 4.00 -14.77 -14.20
CA ALA A 7 3.52 -14.11 -12.98
C ALA A 7 4.62 -13.30 -12.29
N TRP A 8 5.82 -13.87 -12.14
CA TRP A 8 6.95 -13.18 -11.54
C TRP A 8 7.50 -12.05 -12.42
N ALA A 9 7.59 -12.27 -13.74
CA ALA A 9 8.02 -11.23 -14.68
C ALA A 9 7.04 -10.04 -14.70
N GLY A 10 5.72 -10.31 -14.73
CA GLY A 10 4.71 -9.28 -14.65
C GLY A 10 4.75 -8.51 -13.32
N LEU A 11 4.93 -9.21 -12.20
CA LEU A 11 5.07 -8.56 -10.90
C LEU A 11 6.34 -7.71 -10.83
N PHE A 12 7.46 -8.23 -11.31
CA PHE A 12 8.72 -7.48 -11.39
C PHE A 12 8.53 -6.20 -12.21
N ALA A 13 7.92 -6.31 -13.39
CA ALA A 13 7.63 -5.14 -14.23
C ALA A 13 6.70 -4.14 -13.52
N ALA A 14 5.63 -4.62 -12.88
CA ALA A 14 4.69 -3.77 -12.15
C ALA A 14 5.35 -2.98 -11.00
N LEU A 15 6.40 -3.52 -10.40
CA LEU A 15 7.14 -2.86 -9.32
C LEU A 15 8.25 -1.93 -9.84
N THR A 16 8.95 -2.31 -10.93
CA THR A 16 10.14 -1.59 -11.40
C THR A 16 9.82 -0.50 -12.42
N VAL A 17 8.86 -0.73 -13.32
CA VAL A 17 8.54 0.25 -14.38
C VAL A 17 8.10 1.61 -13.80
N PRO A 18 7.21 1.69 -12.79
CA PRO A 18 6.85 2.98 -12.20
C PRO A 18 8.03 3.70 -11.53
N LEU A 19 8.95 2.94 -10.91
CA LEU A 19 10.16 3.52 -10.30
C LEU A 19 11.11 4.09 -11.34
N ILE A 20 11.33 3.35 -12.45
CA ILE A 20 12.19 3.80 -13.54
C ILE A 20 11.57 5.03 -14.21
N ALA A 21 10.27 5.02 -14.50
CA ALA A 21 9.56 6.15 -15.08
C ALA A 21 9.64 7.39 -14.17
N ALA A 22 9.48 7.22 -12.86
CA ALA A 22 9.63 8.30 -11.90
C ALA A 22 11.07 8.83 -11.85
N ALA A 23 12.09 7.95 -11.92
CA ALA A 23 13.51 8.33 -11.89
C ALA A 23 13.95 9.13 -13.12
N THR A 24 13.25 8.94 -14.25
CA THR A 24 13.52 9.69 -15.50
C THR A 24 12.56 10.89 -15.68
N SER A 25 11.73 11.18 -14.69
CA SER A 25 10.74 12.25 -14.77
C SER A 25 11.39 13.64 -14.78
N PRO A 26 11.03 14.52 -15.71
CA PRO A 26 11.48 15.91 -15.69
C PRO A 26 10.98 16.69 -14.45
N LEU A 27 9.95 16.19 -13.76
CA LEU A 27 9.43 16.78 -12.53
C LEU A 27 10.37 16.63 -11.34
N LEU A 28 11.46 15.84 -11.45
CA LEU A 28 12.52 15.78 -10.44
C LEU A 28 13.45 16.99 -10.50
N ALA A 29 13.53 17.68 -11.66
CA ALA A 29 14.35 18.88 -11.80
C ALA A 29 13.95 19.94 -10.75
N TRP A 30 14.94 20.50 -10.08
CA TRP A 30 14.76 21.55 -9.08
C TRP A 30 14.07 21.12 -7.77
N ARG A 31 13.80 19.83 -7.56
CA ARG A 31 13.24 19.30 -6.31
C ARG A 31 14.36 19.02 -5.30
N ASP A 32 14.05 19.29 -4.04
CA ASP A 32 14.93 18.94 -2.92
C ASP A 32 15.15 17.42 -2.86
N PRO A 33 16.40 16.94 -2.61
CA PRO A 33 16.68 15.49 -2.51
C PRO A 33 15.84 14.77 -1.47
N VAL A 34 15.51 15.40 -0.33
CA VAL A 34 14.66 14.79 0.71
C VAL A 34 13.23 14.63 0.20
N TYR A 35 12.73 15.62 -0.55
CA TYR A 35 11.42 15.53 -1.22
C TYR A 35 11.39 14.39 -2.25
N ILE A 36 12.48 14.23 -3.04
CA ILE A 36 12.60 13.14 -4.01
C ILE A 36 12.56 11.78 -3.29
N ILE A 37 13.33 11.60 -2.21
CA ILE A 37 13.34 10.37 -1.40
C ILE A 37 11.94 10.11 -0.84
N ALA A 38 11.26 11.13 -0.32
CA ALA A 38 9.90 11.00 0.16
C ALA A 38 8.94 10.55 -0.96
N GLY A 39 9.04 11.11 -2.15
CA GLY A 39 8.26 10.72 -3.30
C GLY A 39 8.47 9.26 -3.70
N PHE A 40 9.74 8.82 -3.79
CA PHE A 40 10.08 7.42 -4.07
C PHE A 40 9.60 6.46 -2.98
N ALA A 41 9.68 6.85 -1.72
CA ALA A 41 9.12 6.06 -0.61
C ALA A 41 7.60 5.86 -0.77
N GLY A 42 6.87 6.87 -1.25
CA GLY A 42 5.45 6.75 -1.61
C GLY A 42 5.22 5.76 -2.74
N ILE A 43 6.02 5.80 -3.82
CA ILE A 43 5.91 4.84 -4.94
C ILE A 43 6.21 3.41 -4.47
N ILE A 44 7.25 3.23 -3.66
CA ILE A 44 7.61 1.93 -3.06
C ILE A 44 6.49 1.42 -2.17
N SER A 45 5.83 2.31 -1.40
CA SER A 45 4.67 1.96 -0.58
C SER A 45 3.53 1.40 -1.43
N MET A 46 3.25 1.97 -2.61
CA MET A 46 2.25 1.44 -3.53
C MET A 46 2.64 0.06 -4.07
N GLY A 47 3.93 -0.17 -4.35
CA GLY A 47 4.44 -1.49 -4.71
C GLY A 47 4.26 -2.53 -3.60
N PHE A 48 4.58 -2.17 -2.36
CA PHE A 48 4.33 -3.04 -1.21
C PHE A 48 2.83 -3.28 -0.99
N LEU A 49 2.00 -2.27 -1.22
CA LEU A 49 0.55 -2.40 -1.13
C LEU A 49 -0.02 -3.36 -2.18
N LEU A 50 0.57 -3.46 -3.38
CA LEU A 50 0.24 -4.48 -4.38
C LEU A 50 0.58 -5.89 -3.88
N LEU A 51 1.75 -6.06 -3.23
CA LEU A 51 2.19 -7.36 -2.72
C LEU A 51 1.32 -7.89 -1.58
N GLN A 52 0.75 -7.02 -0.74
CA GLN A 52 -0.02 -7.41 0.44
C GLN A 52 -1.20 -8.33 0.14
N PRO A 53 -2.14 -8.00 -0.77
CA PRO A 53 -3.24 -8.89 -1.10
C PRO A 53 -2.78 -10.16 -1.81
N LEU A 54 -1.79 -10.10 -2.70
CA LEU A 54 -1.25 -11.27 -3.41
C LEU A 54 -0.66 -12.30 -2.43
N LEU A 55 0.04 -11.84 -1.40
CA LEU A 55 0.58 -12.69 -0.35
C LEU A 55 -0.52 -13.24 0.58
N ALA A 56 -1.51 -12.42 0.95
CA ALA A 56 -2.65 -12.84 1.75
C ALA A 56 -3.51 -13.87 1.02
N GLY A 57 -3.77 -13.69 -0.28
CA GLY A 57 -4.50 -14.58 -1.17
C GLY A 57 -3.71 -15.84 -1.55
N ARG A 58 -2.40 -15.88 -1.30
CA ARG A 58 -1.47 -16.94 -1.76
C ARG A 58 -1.49 -17.10 -3.27
N ASP A 59 -1.48 -15.98 -3.98
CA ASP A 59 -1.59 -15.96 -5.45
C ASP A 59 -0.21 -15.99 -6.13
N LEU A 60 0.88 -15.87 -5.35
CA LEU A 60 2.24 -15.93 -5.86
C LEU A 60 2.72 -17.39 -6.02
N PRO A 61 3.04 -17.83 -7.23
CA PRO A 61 3.42 -19.21 -7.51
C PRO A 61 4.76 -19.57 -6.87
N GLY A 62 4.87 -20.81 -6.38
CA GLY A 62 6.09 -21.33 -5.77
C GLY A 62 6.28 -20.97 -4.29
N LEU A 63 5.42 -20.13 -3.70
CA LEU A 63 5.47 -19.81 -2.29
C LEU A 63 4.63 -20.78 -1.45
N SER A 64 5.24 -21.36 -0.42
CA SER A 64 4.50 -22.14 0.57
C SER A 64 3.57 -21.24 1.40
N PRO A 65 2.48 -21.78 1.98
CA PRO A 65 1.59 -20.98 2.85
C PRO A 65 2.29 -20.31 4.03
N MET A 66 3.36 -20.93 4.53
CA MET A 66 4.16 -20.37 5.63
C MET A 66 5.03 -19.21 5.13
N ALA A 67 5.68 -19.38 3.98
CA ALA A 67 6.48 -18.34 3.34
C ALA A 67 5.63 -17.12 2.99
N SER A 68 4.44 -17.31 2.38
CA SER A 68 3.49 -16.24 2.09
C SER A 68 3.12 -15.43 3.33
N ARG A 69 2.80 -16.10 4.45
CA ARG A 69 2.48 -15.39 5.70
C ARG A 69 3.67 -14.65 6.29
N ARG A 70 4.88 -15.22 6.19
CA ARG A 70 6.12 -14.58 6.66
C ARG A 70 6.42 -13.31 5.84
N LEU A 71 6.35 -13.44 4.52
CA LEU A 71 6.56 -12.32 3.60
C LEU A 71 5.48 -11.25 3.76
N HIS A 72 4.20 -11.62 3.92
CA HIS A 72 3.13 -10.66 4.17
C HIS A 72 3.44 -9.80 5.41
N ARG A 73 3.93 -10.38 6.50
CA ARG A 73 4.32 -9.62 7.70
C ARG A 73 5.53 -8.73 7.45
N LEU A 74 6.56 -9.25 6.80
CA LEU A 74 7.78 -8.49 6.50
C LEU A 74 7.46 -7.30 5.58
N ILE A 75 6.78 -7.55 4.46
CA ILE A 75 6.37 -6.50 3.51
C ILE A 75 5.40 -5.51 4.18
N GLY A 76 4.55 -5.97 5.11
CA GLY A 76 3.68 -5.07 5.89
C GLY A 76 4.48 -4.11 6.79
N LEU A 77 5.53 -4.58 7.45
CA LEU A 77 6.43 -3.73 8.22
C LEU A 77 7.22 -2.77 7.32
N SER A 78 7.69 -3.26 6.17
CA SER A 78 8.37 -2.43 5.17
C SER A 78 7.45 -1.36 4.59
N LEU A 79 6.16 -1.66 4.40
CA LEU A 79 5.14 -0.68 4.00
C LEU A 79 5.01 0.44 5.03
N VAL A 80 4.90 0.08 6.32
CA VAL A 80 4.85 1.07 7.42
C VAL A 80 6.12 1.93 7.43
N ALA A 81 7.29 1.33 7.30
CA ALA A 81 8.56 2.05 7.25
C ALA A 81 8.62 3.01 6.05
N ALA A 82 8.19 2.56 4.87
CA ALA A 82 8.15 3.39 3.67
C ALA A 82 7.16 4.58 3.81
N ILE A 83 5.99 4.35 4.44
CA ILE A 83 5.04 5.44 4.76
C ILE A 83 5.68 6.44 5.72
N LEU A 84 6.39 5.98 6.75
CA LEU A 84 7.08 6.87 7.70
C LEU A 84 8.17 7.70 7.01
N ILE A 85 8.94 7.10 6.07
CA ILE A 85 9.94 7.82 5.27
C ILE A 85 9.25 8.84 4.37
N HIS A 86 8.13 8.46 3.72
CA HIS A 86 7.34 9.35 2.87
C HIS A 86 6.86 10.58 3.64
N VAL A 87 6.15 10.38 4.74
CA VAL A 87 5.58 11.47 5.55
C VAL A 87 6.68 12.25 6.27
N GLY A 88 7.70 11.57 6.81
CA GLY A 88 8.82 12.20 7.49
C GLY A 88 9.66 13.08 6.56
N GLY A 89 9.90 12.65 5.32
CA GLY A 89 10.59 13.46 4.32
C GLY A 89 9.78 14.68 3.89
N LEU A 90 8.46 14.54 3.74
CA LEU A 90 7.56 15.67 3.48
C LEU A 90 7.53 16.63 4.68
N TRP A 91 7.57 16.11 5.92
CA TRP A 91 7.68 16.94 7.11
C TRP A 91 8.96 17.79 7.13
N VAL A 92 10.08 17.21 6.71
CA VAL A 92 11.36 17.95 6.64
C VAL A 92 11.33 19.06 5.60
N THR A 93 10.67 18.82 4.45
CA THR A 93 10.65 19.77 3.32
C THR A 93 9.52 20.81 3.41
N SER A 94 8.40 20.46 4.01
CA SER A 94 7.25 21.36 4.16
C SER A 94 6.43 21.02 5.42
N PRO A 95 6.93 21.37 6.63
CA PRO A 95 6.25 21.09 7.89
C PRO A 95 4.80 21.61 7.96
N PRO A 96 4.49 22.85 7.50
CA PRO A 96 3.12 23.36 7.55
C PRO A 96 2.14 22.50 6.75
N ASP A 97 2.52 22.08 5.54
CA ASP A 97 1.64 21.28 4.68
C ASP A 97 1.31 19.93 5.31
N VAL A 98 2.28 19.32 6.02
CA VAL A 98 2.05 18.05 6.71
C VAL A 98 1.17 18.24 7.93
N VAL A 99 1.34 19.33 8.68
CA VAL A 99 0.45 19.68 9.82
C VAL A 99 -0.97 19.89 9.32
N ASP A 100 -1.16 20.69 8.28
CA ASP A 100 -2.47 20.96 7.69
C ASP A 100 -3.13 19.68 7.16
N ALA A 101 -2.35 18.79 6.54
CA ALA A 101 -2.84 17.49 6.11
C ALA A 101 -3.30 16.63 7.29
N LEU A 102 -2.50 16.51 8.34
CA LEU A 102 -2.82 15.74 9.54
C LEU A 102 -4.04 16.27 10.29
N LEU A 103 -4.26 17.58 10.26
CA LEU A 103 -5.42 18.25 10.84
C LEU A 103 -6.65 18.29 9.91
N PHE A 104 -6.54 17.72 8.69
CA PHE A 104 -7.59 17.76 7.67
C PHE A 104 -8.02 19.17 7.23
N VAL A 105 -7.14 20.15 7.34
CA VAL A 105 -7.36 21.54 6.91
C VAL A 105 -6.57 21.91 5.65
N SER A 106 -5.80 20.96 5.10
CA SER A 106 -5.06 21.16 3.85
C SER A 106 -5.99 21.49 2.68
N PRO A 107 -5.67 22.51 1.87
CA PRO A 107 -6.46 22.86 0.68
C PRO A 107 -6.37 21.81 -0.43
N THR A 108 -5.44 20.87 -0.34
CA THR A 108 -5.23 19.84 -1.37
C THR A 108 -6.14 18.64 -1.16
N PRO A 109 -6.98 18.25 -2.15
CA PRO A 109 -7.97 17.19 -1.97
C PRO A 109 -7.36 15.81 -1.76
N PHE A 110 -6.11 15.59 -2.18
CA PHE A 110 -5.42 14.32 -2.00
C PHE A 110 -4.92 14.07 -0.58
N SER A 111 -4.66 15.12 0.20
CA SER A 111 -4.05 15.04 1.54
C SER A 111 -4.91 14.23 2.51
N ALA A 112 -6.21 14.50 2.57
CA ALA A 112 -7.13 13.80 3.45
C ALA A 112 -7.16 12.28 3.17
N TRP A 113 -7.15 11.87 1.91
CA TRP A 113 -7.10 10.46 1.52
C TRP A 113 -5.80 9.78 1.93
N GLY A 114 -4.67 10.48 1.79
CA GLY A 114 -3.36 10.00 2.24
C GLY A 114 -3.31 9.78 3.75
N VAL A 115 -3.82 10.74 4.53
CA VAL A 115 -3.85 10.65 6.00
C VAL A 115 -4.77 9.52 6.47
N VAL A 116 -5.96 9.37 5.89
CA VAL A 116 -6.87 8.25 6.21
C VAL A 116 -6.20 6.91 5.88
N ALA A 117 -5.57 6.79 4.71
CA ALA A 117 -4.87 5.58 4.30
C ALA A 117 -3.69 5.25 5.23
N MET A 118 -2.91 6.25 5.63
CA MET A 118 -1.79 6.12 6.58
C MET A 118 -2.25 5.57 7.92
N TRP A 119 -3.26 6.17 8.53
CA TRP A 119 -3.79 5.72 9.82
C TRP A 119 -4.42 4.33 9.73
N ALA A 120 -5.10 4.02 8.62
CA ALA A 120 -5.63 2.69 8.38
C ALA A 120 -4.51 1.64 8.22
N ALA A 121 -3.42 1.97 7.54
CA ALA A 121 -2.24 1.09 7.42
C ALA A 121 -1.59 0.83 8.77
N PHE A 122 -1.41 1.87 9.59
CA PHE A 122 -0.87 1.72 10.95
C PHE A 122 -1.80 0.89 11.83
N GLY A 123 -3.11 1.14 11.78
CA GLY A 123 -4.10 0.34 12.49
C GLY A 123 -4.09 -1.13 12.07
N ALA A 124 -4.00 -1.42 10.77
CA ALA A 124 -3.88 -2.79 10.26
C ALA A 124 -2.61 -3.48 10.74
N ALA A 125 -1.47 -2.78 10.72
CA ALA A 125 -0.19 -3.31 11.21
C ALA A 125 -0.23 -3.59 12.70
N LEU A 126 -0.70 -2.65 13.51
CA LEU A 126 -0.85 -2.81 14.97
C LEU A 126 -1.79 -3.97 15.31
N LEU A 127 -2.93 -4.06 14.62
CA LEU A 127 -3.88 -5.15 14.81
C LEU A 127 -3.26 -6.51 14.45
N GLY A 128 -2.36 -6.54 13.45
CA GLY A 128 -1.60 -7.73 13.08
C GLY A 128 -0.55 -8.12 14.14
N ILE A 129 0.22 -7.15 14.63
CA ILE A 129 1.30 -7.35 15.61
C ILE A 129 0.73 -7.78 16.97
N PHE A 130 -0.29 -7.06 17.45
CA PHE A 130 -0.87 -7.28 18.78
C PHE A 130 -2.00 -8.31 18.81
N ARG A 131 -2.23 -9.04 17.73
CA ARG A 131 -3.31 -10.04 17.62
C ARG A 131 -3.43 -10.95 18.83
N HIS A 132 -2.29 -11.48 19.30
CA HIS A 132 -2.27 -12.41 20.44
C HIS A 132 -2.50 -11.73 21.79
N ARG A 133 -2.07 -10.48 21.94
CA ARG A 133 -2.28 -9.70 23.18
C ARG A 133 -3.70 -9.18 23.31
N LEU A 134 -4.36 -8.86 22.18
CA LEU A 134 -5.72 -8.33 22.17
C LEU A 134 -6.81 -9.38 22.41
N ASN A 135 -6.46 -10.67 22.43
CA ASN A 135 -7.38 -11.78 22.68
C ASN A 135 -8.67 -11.73 21.84
N LEU A 136 -8.63 -11.09 20.66
CA LEU A 136 -9.78 -10.91 19.79
C LEU A 136 -10.20 -12.25 19.19
N ARG A 137 -11.52 -12.47 19.12
CA ARG A 137 -12.07 -13.56 18.32
C ARG A 137 -11.53 -13.46 16.88
N PHE A 138 -11.12 -14.58 16.30
CA PHE A 138 -10.52 -14.61 14.97
C PHE A 138 -11.35 -13.91 13.90
N ARG A 139 -12.69 -14.01 13.97
CA ARG A 139 -13.60 -13.33 13.03
C ARG A 139 -13.51 -11.80 13.16
N VAL A 140 -13.53 -11.27 14.39
CA VAL A 140 -13.45 -9.83 14.66
C VAL A 140 -12.12 -9.29 14.18
N TRP A 141 -11.03 -9.97 14.54
CA TRP A 141 -9.70 -9.60 14.06
C TRP A 141 -9.61 -9.58 12.54
N ARG A 142 -10.11 -10.65 11.88
CA ARG A 142 -10.06 -10.76 10.42
C ARG A 142 -10.86 -9.65 9.74
N LEU A 143 -12.09 -9.37 10.22
CA LEU A 143 -12.92 -8.30 9.68
C LEU A 143 -12.27 -6.93 9.88
N GLY A 144 -11.79 -6.63 11.09
CA GLY A 144 -11.12 -5.36 11.38
C GLY A 144 -9.86 -5.15 10.54
N HIS A 145 -8.99 -6.16 10.46
CA HIS A 145 -7.77 -6.09 9.64
C HIS A 145 -8.11 -5.92 8.16
N THR A 146 -9.10 -6.65 7.65
CA THR A 146 -9.51 -6.55 6.24
C THR A 146 -10.16 -5.20 5.94
N ALA A 147 -10.99 -4.67 6.83
CA ALA A 147 -11.60 -3.35 6.67
C ALA A 147 -10.53 -2.26 6.62
N LEU A 148 -9.57 -2.26 7.55
CA LEU A 148 -8.45 -1.33 7.55
C LEU A 148 -7.58 -1.47 6.28
N ALA A 149 -7.29 -2.70 5.84
CA ALA A 149 -6.56 -2.94 4.59
C ALA A 149 -7.32 -2.40 3.37
N SER A 150 -8.66 -2.55 3.33
CA SER A 150 -9.49 -2.00 2.25
C SER A 150 -9.47 -0.48 2.24
N VAL A 151 -9.56 0.17 3.42
CA VAL A 151 -9.43 1.62 3.54
C VAL A 151 -8.05 2.09 3.10
N THR A 152 -6.98 1.36 3.49
CA THR A 152 -5.62 1.65 3.04
C THR A 152 -5.51 1.61 1.52
N ILE A 153 -6.02 0.54 0.87
CA ILE A 153 -6.00 0.40 -0.58
C ILE A 153 -6.73 1.56 -1.25
N LEU A 154 -8.00 1.78 -0.89
CA LEU A 154 -8.83 2.80 -1.53
C LEU A 154 -8.28 4.20 -1.29
N GLY A 155 -7.93 4.54 -0.06
CA GLY A 155 -7.38 5.84 0.29
C GLY A 155 -6.04 6.11 -0.40
N SER A 156 -5.13 5.11 -0.45
CA SER A 156 -3.84 5.26 -1.15
C SER A 156 -4.01 5.43 -2.65
N VAL A 157 -4.94 4.70 -3.27
CA VAL A 157 -5.22 4.81 -4.71
C VAL A 157 -5.81 6.19 -5.04
N VAL A 158 -6.80 6.65 -4.28
CA VAL A 158 -7.38 7.99 -4.48
C VAL A 158 -6.32 9.07 -4.26
N HIS A 159 -5.54 8.97 -3.18
CA HIS A 159 -4.43 9.87 -2.90
C HIS A 159 -3.44 9.93 -4.08
N ALA A 160 -2.95 8.78 -4.55
CA ALA A 160 -1.99 8.72 -5.65
C ALA A 160 -2.57 9.27 -6.97
N MET A 161 -3.83 8.98 -7.28
CA MET A 161 -4.48 9.45 -8.51
C MET A 161 -4.71 10.96 -8.53
N LEU A 162 -4.97 11.57 -7.37
CA LEU A 162 -5.18 13.02 -7.25
C LEU A 162 -3.88 13.83 -7.19
N ILE A 163 -2.75 13.20 -6.90
CA ILE A 163 -1.45 13.88 -6.86
C ILE A 163 -0.89 14.06 -8.29
N GLU A 164 -0.51 15.30 -8.61
CA GLU A 164 0.36 15.62 -9.72
C GLU A 164 1.80 15.63 -9.23
N GLY A 165 2.42 14.46 -9.22
CA GLY A 165 3.78 14.24 -8.69
C GLY A 165 4.74 13.68 -9.72
N THR A 166 5.85 13.13 -9.23
CA THR A 166 6.94 12.58 -10.05
C THR A 166 6.56 11.34 -10.88
N MET A 167 5.48 10.64 -10.49
CA MET A 167 4.99 9.49 -11.27
C MET A 167 4.28 9.96 -12.54
N GLU A 168 4.68 9.35 -13.63
CA GLU A 168 3.99 9.48 -14.92
C GLU A 168 2.57 8.86 -14.81
N VAL A 169 1.60 9.48 -15.49
CA VAL A 169 0.17 9.16 -15.34
C VAL A 169 -0.17 7.71 -15.72
N MET A 170 0.42 7.17 -16.79
CA MET A 170 0.08 5.82 -17.27
C MET A 170 0.59 4.75 -16.30
N THR A 171 1.85 4.82 -15.86
CA THR A 171 2.42 3.85 -14.93
C THR A 171 1.77 3.93 -13.55
N LYS A 172 1.43 5.14 -13.11
CA LYS A 172 0.67 5.39 -11.89
C LYS A 172 -0.72 4.74 -11.94
N THR A 173 -1.46 5.01 -13.01
CA THR A 173 -2.80 4.44 -13.21
C THR A 173 -2.77 2.92 -13.30
N ALA A 174 -1.80 2.36 -14.03
CA ALA A 174 -1.63 0.92 -14.13
C ALA A 174 -1.33 0.28 -12.76
N LEU A 175 -0.43 0.84 -11.98
CA LEU A 175 -0.11 0.34 -10.64
C LEU A 175 -1.34 0.44 -9.71
N CYS A 176 -2.05 1.57 -9.71
CA CYS A 176 -3.28 1.75 -8.94
C CYS A 176 -4.35 0.72 -9.31
N ALA A 177 -4.56 0.49 -10.62
CA ALA A 177 -5.51 -0.53 -11.09
C ALA A 177 -5.12 -1.93 -10.62
N LEU A 178 -3.83 -2.31 -10.70
CA LEU A 178 -3.33 -3.58 -10.19
C LEU A 178 -3.55 -3.75 -8.69
N VAL A 179 -3.32 -2.70 -7.89
CA VAL A 179 -3.56 -2.71 -6.43
C VAL A 179 -5.03 -2.96 -6.12
N VAL A 180 -5.96 -2.26 -6.81
CA VAL A 180 -7.40 -2.45 -6.62
C VAL A 180 -7.83 -3.86 -7.05
N LEU A 181 -7.39 -4.33 -8.22
CA LEU A 181 -7.74 -5.66 -8.74
C LEU A 181 -7.23 -6.77 -7.82
N ALA A 182 -5.98 -6.69 -7.36
CA ALA A 182 -5.41 -7.65 -6.42
C ALA A 182 -6.17 -7.66 -5.09
N GLY A 183 -6.52 -6.48 -4.56
CA GLY A 183 -7.32 -6.34 -3.35
C GLY A 183 -8.70 -6.96 -3.50
N ALA A 184 -9.43 -6.60 -4.56
CA ALA A 184 -10.78 -7.11 -4.85
C ALA A 184 -10.78 -8.63 -5.06
N ALA A 185 -9.83 -9.16 -5.85
CA ALA A 185 -9.69 -10.60 -6.08
C ALA A 185 -9.43 -11.36 -4.78
N THR A 186 -8.56 -10.82 -3.92
CA THR A 186 -8.26 -11.44 -2.61
C THR A 186 -9.47 -11.41 -1.69
N LEU A 187 -10.20 -10.29 -1.63
CA LEU A 187 -11.43 -10.19 -0.85
C LEU A 187 -12.48 -11.20 -1.32
N ALA A 188 -12.68 -11.32 -2.64
CA ALA A 188 -13.60 -12.28 -3.23
C ALA A 188 -13.20 -13.72 -2.88
N LYS A 189 -11.91 -14.06 -3.03
CA LYS A 189 -11.36 -15.39 -2.75
C LYS A 189 -11.46 -15.79 -1.28
N LEU A 190 -11.14 -14.88 -0.38
CA LEU A 190 -11.15 -15.16 1.06
C LEU A 190 -12.56 -15.19 1.66
N ARG A 191 -13.60 -14.80 0.91
CA ARG A 191 -15.00 -14.75 1.37
C ARG A 191 -15.09 -14.15 2.78
N VAL A 192 -14.46 -13.00 2.96
CA VAL A 192 -14.33 -12.35 4.28
C VAL A 192 -15.69 -12.08 4.91
N TRP A 193 -16.72 -11.85 4.08
CA TRP A 193 -18.10 -11.58 4.48
C TRP A 193 -18.96 -12.84 4.68
N ASP A 194 -18.47 -14.04 4.40
CA ASP A 194 -19.27 -15.27 4.53
C ASP A 194 -19.35 -15.69 6.02
N ILE A 195 -20.31 -15.06 6.72
CA ILE A 195 -20.58 -15.25 8.15
C ILE A 195 -21.27 -16.61 8.40
N ARG A 196 -21.87 -17.21 7.35
CA ARG A 196 -22.81 -18.34 7.46
C ARG A 196 -22.19 -19.72 7.49
N ARG A 197 -20.92 -19.92 7.22
CA ARG A 197 -20.31 -21.26 7.15
C ARG A 197 -19.40 -21.56 8.31
N ARG A 198 -19.98 -21.80 9.51
CA ARG A 198 -19.51 -22.68 10.57
C ARG A 198 -20.38 -22.48 11.82
N ASN A 199 -21.54 -23.08 11.81
CA ASN A 199 -22.15 -23.66 13.00
C ASN A 199 -21.91 -25.17 12.93
#